data_5e290431a0931f4766849751c88f9d97
#
_entry.id   5e290431a0931f4766849751c88f9d97
#
_cell.length_a   1.000
_cell.length_b   1.000
_cell.length_c   1.000
_cell.angle_alpha   90.00
_cell.angle_beta   90.00
_cell.angle_gamma   90.00
#
_symmetry.space_group_name_H-M   'P 1'
#
loop_
_entity.id
_entity.type
_entity.pdbx_description
1 polymer ?
#
loop_
_entity_poly.entity_id
_entity_poly.type
_entity_poly.pdbx_seq_one_letter_code
_entity_poly.pdbx_strand_id
1 'polypeptide(L)'
;MITLGNHVWRRPEIGPYLAESDRVIRPANVNAGSPGRGLTVAPAADGTPVAVINLLGRLFIDPPVGPFEVVDELVDEARKRAHVIVVDFHAEATSEKVALPRWLDGRVTAVIGTHTHVQTNDARVLPGGTAAISDAGMTGPHDSVIGVQADLAIARMRTGMPVRFKPAQGGVRIEGALVECESDTGRATGCEPIRVTMS
;
A
#
# COMPACT_ATOMS: atom_id res chain seq x y z
N MET A 1 -3.79 11.31 -2.05
CA MET A 1 -4.26 10.02 -2.61
C MET A 1 -4.50 9.04 -1.48
N ILE A 2 -5.50 8.17 -1.60
CA ILE A 2 -5.80 7.09 -0.66
C ILE A 2 -5.88 5.80 -1.45
N THR A 3 -5.12 4.80 -1.06
CA THR A 3 -5.16 3.44 -1.57
C THR A 3 -5.89 2.55 -0.58
N LEU A 4 -6.61 1.55 -1.06
CA LEU A 4 -7.38 0.62 -0.24
C LEU A 4 -6.74 -0.77 -0.28
N GLY A 5 -7.11 -1.63 0.67
CA GLY A 5 -6.59 -3.00 0.78
C GLY A 5 -7.64 -4.07 0.47
N ASN A 6 -7.35 -5.30 0.91
CA ASN A 6 -8.20 -6.47 0.72
C ASN A 6 -9.60 -6.37 1.35
N HIS A 7 -9.80 -5.43 2.26
CA HIS A 7 -11.11 -5.16 2.89
C HIS A 7 -11.95 -4.10 2.16
N VAL A 8 -11.60 -3.72 0.94
CA VAL A 8 -12.28 -2.67 0.17
C VAL A 8 -13.80 -2.86 0.10
N TRP A 9 -14.26 -4.09 -0.02
CA TRP A 9 -15.70 -4.42 -0.13
C TRP A 9 -16.36 -4.80 1.20
N ARG A 10 -15.67 -4.63 2.34
CA ARG A 10 -16.26 -4.91 3.67
C ARG A 10 -17.50 -4.05 3.96
N ARG A 11 -17.57 -2.88 3.34
CA ARG A 11 -18.70 -1.96 3.33
C ARG A 11 -19.07 -1.68 1.88
N PRO A 12 -20.10 -2.35 1.34
CA PRO A 12 -20.50 -2.21 -0.08
C PRO A 12 -20.87 -0.77 -0.48
N GLU A 13 -21.28 0.05 0.48
CA GLU A 13 -21.67 1.45 0.31
C GLU A 13 -20.53 2.32 -0.25
N ILE A 14 -19.28 1.85 -0.19
CA ILE A 14 -18.13 2.54 -0.79
C ILE A 14 -18.17 2.52 -2.34
N GLY A 15 -18.91 1.58 -2.94
CA GLY A 15 -18.92 1.37 -4.39
C GLY A 15 -19.24 2.62 -5.20
N PRO A 16 -20.35 3.33 -4.96
CA PRO A 16 -20.69 4.56 -5.67
C PRO A 16 -19.61 5.65 -5.53
N TYR A 17 -19.06 5.81 -4.34
CA TYR A 17 -17.98 6.76 -4.10
C TYR A 17 -16.71 6.44 -4.91
N LEU A 18 -16.31 5.16 -4.96
CA LEU A 18 -15.15 4.72 -5.73
C LEU A 18 -15.34 4.91 -7.24
N ALA A 19 -16.57 4.78 -7.75
CA ALA A 19 -16.87 4.98 -9.17
C ALA A 19 -16.56 6.42 -9.62
N GLU A 20 -16.77 7.40 -8.75
CA GLU A 20 -16.61 8.83 -9.03
C GLU A 20 -15.27 9.40 -8.57
N SER A 21 -14.60 8.76 -7.59
CA SER A 21 -13.39 9.30 -6.97
C SER A 21 -12.15 9.15 -7.85
N ASP A 22 -11.41 10.25 -8.00
CA ASP A 22 -10.05 10.26 -8.55
C ASP A 22 -8.96 10.18 -7.47
N ARG A 23 -9.34 10.32 -6.20
CA ARG A 23 -8.40 10.41 -5.08
C ARG A 23 -8.36 9.20 -4.18
N VAL A 24 -9.38 8.34 -4.25
CA VAL A 24 -9.43 7.06 -3.54
C VAL A 24 -9.49 5.95 -4.58
N ILE A 25 -8.52 5.05 -4.53
CA ILE A 25 -8.40 3.94 -5.47
C ILE A 25 -8.42 2.60 -4.75
N ARG A 26 -8.98 1.61 -5.42
CA ARG A 26 -9.01 0.22 -4.97
C ARG A 26 -7.89 -0.60 -5.60
N PRO A 27 -7.59 -1.81 -5.12
CA PRO A 27 -6.67 -2.70 -5.82
C PRO A 27 -7.08 -2.95 -7.27
N ALA A 28 -6.12 -2.91 -8.18
CA ALA A 28 -6.36 -3.09 -9.61
C ALA A 28 -6.74 -4.52 -9.96
N ASN A 29 -6.18 -5.49 -9.25
CA ASN A 29 -6.31 -6.93 -9.50
C ASN A 29 -7.51 -7.59 -8.77
N VAL A 30 -8.59 -6.84 -8.57
CA VAL A 30 -9.91 -7.37 -8.19
C VAL A 30 -10.73 -7.69 -9.44
N ASN A 31 -11.96 -8.21 -9.25
CA ASN A 31 -12.83 -8.61 -10.36
C ASN A 31 -13.05 -7.49 -11.38
N ALA A 32 -13.00 -7.83 -12.66
CA ALA A 32 -13.36 -6.92 -13.74
C ALA A 32 -14.81 -6.43 -13.55
N GLY A 33 -15.04 -5.13 -13.80
CA GLY A 33 -16.36 -4.51 -13.59
C GLY A 33 -16.62 -4.03 -12.17
N SER A 34 -15.73 -4.28 -11.19
CA SER A 34 -15.82 -3.64 -9.86
C SER A 34 -15.74 -2.12 -9.98
N PRO A 35 -16.56 -1.36 -9.21
CA PRO A 35 -16.53 0.10 -9.27
C PRO A 35 -15.16 0.68 -8.85
N GLY A 36 -14.81 1.83 -9.41
CA GLY A 36 -13.55 2.52 -9.16
C GLY A 36 -12.38 2.00 -10.00
N ARG A 37 -11.20 2.50 -9.70
CA ARG A 37 -9.97 2.26 -10.47
C ARG A 37 -8.82 1.83 -9.58
N GLY A 38 -7.82 1.15 -10.15
CA GLY A 38 -6.62 0.72 -9.44
C GLY A 38 -5.35 1.52 -9.80
N LEU A 39 -5.48 2.44 -10.77
CA LEU A 39 -4.47 3.39 -11.20
C LEU A 39 -5.09 4.78 -11.28
N THR A 40 -4.38 5.78 -10.79
CA THR A 40 -4.75 7.19 -10.97
C THR A 40 -3.49 8.05 -11.06
N VAL A 41 -3.65 9.26 -11.60
CA VAL A 41 -2.57 10.26 -11.67
C VAL A 41 -3.09 11.55 -11.05
N ALA A 42 -2.31 12.13 -10.14
CA ALA A 42 -2.61 13.42 -9.52
C ALA A 42 -1.36 14.30 -9.49
N PRO A 43 -1.50 15.62 -9.58
CA PRO A 43 -0.36 16.51 -9.43
C PRO A 43 0.11 16.56 -7.97
N ALA A 44 1.42 16.61 -7.77
CA ALA A 44 2.06 17.04 -6.53
C ALA A 44 1.89 18.55 -6.32
N ALA A 45 2.39 19.09 -5.21
CA ALA A 45 2.26 20.51 -4.88
C ALA A 45 2.96 21.44 -5.89
N ASP A 46 4.02 20.96 -6.52
CA ASP A 46 4.79 21.67 -7.55
C ASP A 46 4.22 21.45 -8.98
N GLY A 47 3.12 20.70 -9.10
CA GLY A 47 2.51 20.35 -10.37
C GLY A 47 3.05 19.06 -11.02
N THR A 48 4.09 18.44 -10.49
CA THR A 48 4.64 17.18 -11.02
C THR A 48 3.58 16.08 -11.02
N PRO A 49 3.30 15.42 -12.18
CA PRO A 49 2.35 14.32 -12.23
C PRO A 49 2.89 13.10 -11.47
N VAL A 50 2.09 12.56 -10.56
CA VAL A 50 2.39 11.34 -9.80
C VAL A 50 1.33 10.30 -10.09
N ALA A 51 1.74 9.18 -10.66
CA ALA A 51 0.90 8.01 -10.84
C ALA A 51 0.93 7.13 -9.56
N VAL A 52 -0.22 6.65 -9.15
CA VAL A 52 -0.35 5.71 -8.02
C VAL A 52 -1.09 4.47 -8.50
N ILE A 53 -0.49 3.30 -8.30
CA ILE A 53 -1.04 1.98 -8.59
C ILE A 53 -1.26 1.26 -7.26
N ASN A 54 -2.42 0.63 -7.09
CA ASN A 54 -2.71 -0.19 -5.92
C ASN A 54 -2.87 -1.66 -6.34
N LEU A 55 -2.19 -2.57 -5.65
CA LEU A 55 -2.22 -4.02 -5.93
C LEU A 55 -2.39 -4.84 -4.65
N LEU A 56 -3.08 -5.98 -4.76
CA LEU A 56 -3.10 -7.03 -3.74
C LEU A 56 -2.05 -8.10 -4.05
N GLY A 57 -1.38 -8.61 -3.02
CA GLY A 57 -0.63 -9.85 -3.10
C GLY A 57 -1.55 -11.04 -3.30
N ARG A 58 -1.04 -12.12 -3.90
CA ARG A 58 -1.81 -13.35 -4.15
C ARG A 58 -1.79 -14.30 -2.96
N LEU A 59 -0.62 -14.48 -2.35
CA LEU A 59 -0.45 -15.43 -1.25
C LEU A 59 -1.23 -14.95 0.00
N PHE A 60 -2.13 -15.80 0.51
CA PHE A 60 -2.99 -15.59 1.68
C PHE A 60 -4.12 -14.56 1.51
N ILE A 61 -4.10 -13.69 0.50
CA ILE A 61 -5.17 -12.73 0.19
C ILE A 61 -6.08 -13.26 -0.92
N ASP A 62 -5.50 -13.98 -1.87
CA ASP A 62 -6.16 -14.68 -2.98
C ASP A 62 -7.09 -13.79 -3.83
N PRO A 63 -6.58 -12.70 -4.42
CA PRO A 63 -7.34 -11.92 -5.38
C PRO A 63 -7.62 -12.73 -6.65
N PRO A 64 -8.66 -12.37 -7.44
CA PRO A 64 -9.02 -13.11 -8.66
C PRO A 64 -7.91 -13.11 -9.72
N VAL A 65 -7.03 -12.10 -9.72
CA VAL A 65 -5.88 -12.01 -10.66
C VAL A 65 -4.61 -11.74 -9.87
N GLY A 66 -3.51 -12.41 -10.22
CA GLY A 66 -2.21 -12.21 -9.57
C GLY A 66 -1.60 -10.84 -9.89
N PRO A 67 -0.83 -10.24 -8.96
CA PRO A 67 -0.25 -8.91 -9.18
C PRO A 67 0.70 -8.86 -10.38
N PHE A 68 1.49 -9.92 -10.60
CA PHE A 68 2.43 -10.00 -11.72
C PHE A 68 1.75 -10.15 -13.09
N GLU A 69 0.48 -10.57 -13.12
CA GLU A 69 -0.30 -10.71 -14.35
C GLU A 69 -0.79 -9.37 -14.91
N VAL A 70 -0.92 -8.35 -14.04
CA VAL A 70 -1.51 -7.05 -14.41
C VAL A 70 -0.55 -5.87 -14.27
N VAL A 71 0.53 -6.00 -13.50
CA VAL A 71 1.37 -4.86 -13.13
C VAL A 71 2.09 -4.24 -14.33
N ASP A 72 2.50 -5.05 -15.30
CA ASP A 72 3.23 -4.55 -16.47
C ASP A 72 2.37 -3.60 -17.31
N GLU A 73 1.13 -3.97 -17.60
CA GLU A 73 0.18 -3.13 -18.33
C GLU A 73 -0.16 -1.85 -17.55
N LEU A 74 -0.30 -1.94 -16.23
CA LEU A 74 -0.57 -0.78 -15.37
C LEU A 74 0.60 0.21 -15.34
N VAL A 75 1.84 -0.29 -15.28
CA VAL A 75 3.04 0.53 -15.34
C VAL A 75 3.18 1.21 -16.70
N ASP A 76 2.94 0.46 -17.78
CA ASP A 76 2.98 1.02 -19.14
C ASP A 76 1.92 2.12 -19.34
N GLU A 77 0.72 1.94 -18.78
CA GLU A 77 -0.32 2.97 -18.81
C GLU A 77 0.05 4.20 -17.96
N ALA A 78 0.61 3.97 -16.76
CA ALA A 78 1.06 5.04 -15.87
C ALA A 78 2.15 5.90 -16.51
N ARG A 79 3.12 5.27 -17.20
CA ARG A 79 4.25 5.94 -17.87
C ARG A 79 3.85 6.88 -19.00
N LYS A 80 2.70 6.68 -19.64
CA LYS A 80 2.16 7.61 -20.64
C LYS A 80 1.76 8.96 -20.05
N ARG A 81 1.63 9.04 -18.72
CA ARG A 81 1.05 10.19 -18.01
C ARG A 81 1.93 10.78 -16.91
N ALA A 82 2.89 10.00 -16.38
CA ALA A 82 3.76 10.40 -15.28
C ALA A 82 5.09 9.65 -15.31
N HIS A 83 6.18 10.33 -14.94
CA HIS A 83 7.47 9.69 -14.70
C HIS A 83 7.57 9.17 -13.25
N VAL A 84 6.98 9.89 -12.30
CA VAL A 84 6.91 9.46 -10.90
C VAL A 84 5.76 8.47 -10.73
N ILE A 85 6.08 7.21 -10.44
CA ILE A 85 5.11 6.10 -10.31
C ILE A 85 5.32 5.43 -8.95
N VAL A 86 4.28 5.40 -8.13
CA VAL A 86 4.27 4.74 -6.82
C VAL A 86 3.31 3.56 -6.85
N VAL A 87 3.79 2.39 -6.43
CA VAL A 87 2.98 1.18 -6.28
C VAL A 87 2.76 0.92 -4.80
N ASP A 88 1.50 0.97 -4.34
CA ASP A 88 1.09 0.42 -3.04
C ASP A 88 0.81 -1.08 -3.23
N PHE A 89 1.63 -1.90 -2.59
CA PHE A 89 1.53 -3.35 -2.66
C PHE A 89 1.00 -3.92 -1.35
N HIS A 90 -0.31 -4.08 -1.28
CA HIS A 90 -1.03 -4.59 -0.12
C HIS A 90 -0.97 -6.12 -0.08
N ALA A 91 0.04 -6.69 0.56
CA ALA A 91 0.36 -8.10 0.54
C ALA A 91 0.75 -8.63 1.93
N GLU A 92 0.37 -9.88 2.21
CA GLU A 92 0.77 -10.58 3.44
C GLU A 92 2.20 -11.14 3.33
N ALA A 93 2.50 -11.86 2.24
CA ALA A 93 3.73 -12.63 2.12
C ALA A 93 4.96 -11.75 1.88
N THR A 94 5.97 -11.86 2.73
CA THR A 94 7.26 -11.18 2.58
C THR A 94 7.92 -11.50 1.24
N SER A 95 7.81 -12.74 0.77
CA SER A 95 8.37 -13.15 -0.53
C SER A 95 7.82 -12.34 -1.70
N GLU A 96 6.50 -12.09 -1.72
CA GLU A 96 5.89 -11.23 -2.74
C GLU A 96 6.34 -9.77 -2.61
N LYS A 97 6.39 -9.24 -1.37
CA LYS A 97 6.85 -7.88 -1.08
C LYS A 97 8.30 -7.61 -1.47
N VAL A 98 9.12 -8.64 -1.49
CA VAL A 98 10.52 -8.57 -1.96
C VAL A 98 10.62 -8.81 -3.47
N ALA A 99 9.79 -9.67 -4.03
CA ALA A 99 9.85 -10.04 -5.46
C ALA A 99 9.33 -8.93 -6.37
N LEU A 100 8.18 -8.31 -6.04
CA LEU A 100 7.56 -7.30 -6.89
C LEU A 100 8.44 -6.05 -7.11
N PRO A 101 9.07 -5.45 -6.08
CA PRO A 101 9.99 -4.33 -6.32
C PRO A 101 11.19 -4.71 -7.19
N ARG A 102 11.70 -5.95 -7.09
CA ARG A 102 12.79 -6.43 -7.97
C ARG A 102 12.37 -6.59 -9.41
N TRP A 103 11.13 -7.05 -9.63
CA TRP A 103 10.52 -7.12 -10.96
C TRP A 103 10.34 -5.75 -11.60
N LEU A 104 10.04 -4.74 -10.77
CA LEU A 104 9.77 -3.37 -11.19
C LEU A 104 11.00 -2.45 -11.10
N ASP A 105 12.17 -2.98 -10.75
CA ASP A 105 13.38 -2.18 -10.53
C ASP A 105 13.80 -1.40 -11.79
N GLY A 106 13.90 -0.07 -11.65
CA GLY A 106 14.13 0.87 -12.74
C GLY A 106 12.89 1.19 -13.59
N ARG A 107 11.73 0.63 -13.24
CA ARG A 107 10.47 0.83 -13.99
C ARG A 107 9.47 1.71 -13.25
N VAL A 108 9.60 1.85 -11.94
CA VAL A 108 8.76 2.68 -11.09
C VAL A 108 9.63 3.41 -10.07
N THR A 109 9.10 4.51 -9.52
CA THR A 109 9.80 5.28 -8.48
C THR A 109 9.87 4.51 -7.17
N ALA A 110 8.74 3.92 -6.74
CA ALA A 110 8.67 3.22 -5.46
C ALA A 110 7.66 2.08 -5.47
N VAL A 111 7.98 1.02 -4.71
CA VAL A 111 7.06 -0.03 -4.31
C VAL A 111 7.00 -0.06 -2.79
N ILE A 112 5.86 0.33 -2.23
CA ILE A 112 5.62 0.44 -0.79
C ILE A 112 4.71 -0.71 -0.37
N GLY A 113 5.23 -1.62 0.45
CA GLY A 113 4.44 -2.70 1.04
C GLY A 113 3.53 -2.19 2.14
N THR A 114 2.35 -2.79 2.25
CA THR A 114 1.34 -2.52 3.30
C THR A 114 0.67 -3.83 3.73
N HIS A 115 -0.25 -3.81 4.66
CA HIS A 115 -1.09 -4.89 5.17
C HIS A 115 -0.72 -5.40 6.56
N THR A 116 0.54 -5.68 6.88
CA THR A 116 0.89 -6.36 8.14
C THR A 116 0.82 -5.46 9.36
N HIS A 117 0.73 -4.15 9.18
CA HIS A 117 0.70 -3.13 10.24
C HIS A 117 2.00 -3.01 11.05
N VAL A 118 3.07 -3.68 10.62
CA VAL A 118 4.38 -3.65 11.30
C VAL A 118 5.43 -3.11 10.35
N GLN A 119 5.95 -1.92 10.65
CA GLN A 119 6.98 -1.29 9.83
C GLN A 119 8.25 -2.13 9.78
N THR A 120 8.73 -2.42 8.57
CA THR A 120 9.97 -3.17 8.35
C THR A 120 11.18 -2.24 8.26
N ASN A 121 12.37 -2.79 8.49
CA ASN A 121 13.63 -2.05 8.48
C ASN A 121 14.46 -2.29 7.21
N ASP A 122 13.79 -2.56 6.09
CA ASP A 122 14.43 -2.92 4.82
C ASP A 122 14.30 -1.85 3.74
N ALA A 123 13.93 -0.62 4.13
CA ALA A 123 13.83 0.51 3.21
C ALA A 123 15.17 0.76 2.49
N ARG A 124 15.12 0.85 1.15
CA ARG A 124 16.30 1.02 0.31
C ARG A 124 15.94 1.47 -1.10
N VAL A 125 16.93 1.98 -1.82
CA VAL A 125 16.86 2.12 -3.27
C VAL A 125 17.53 0.91 -3.92
N LEU A 126 16.85 0.26 -4.84
CA LEU A 126 17.35 -0.87 -5.61
C LEU A 126 18.32 -0.41 -6.72
N PRO A 127 19.17 -1.30 -7.28
CA PRO A 127 20.19 -0.92 -8.27
C PRO A 127 19.65 -0.21 -9.51
N GLY A 128 18.44 -0.53 -9.97
CA GLY A 128 17.77 0.12 -11.09
C GLY A 128 17.18 1.49 -10.75
N GLY A 129 17.11 1.87 -9.46
CA GLY A 129 16.62 3.16 -9.00
C GLY A 129 15.18 3.16 -8.52
N THR A 130 14.62 2.01 -8.15
CA THR A 130 13.32 1.92 -7.50
C THR A 130 13.48 1.88 -5.99
N ALA A 131 12.78 2.75 -5.26
CA ALA A 131 12.68 2.69 -3.81
C ALA A 131 11.77 1.52 -3.38
N ALA A 132 12.13 0.83 -2.30
CA ALA A 132 11.36 -0.30 -1.80
C ALA A 132 11.39 -0.37 -0.27
N ILE A 133 10.24 -0.71 0.32
CA ILE A 133 10.10 -1.12 1.73
C ILE A 133 9.03 -2.21 1.79
N SER A 134 9.30 -3.30 2.55
CA SER A 134 8.38 -4.43 2.62
C SER A 134 7.07 -4.11 3.34
N ASP A 135 7.09 -3.27 4.38
CA ASP A 135 5.87 -2.73 4.98
C ASP A 135 6.10 -1.35 5.58
N ALA A 136 5.23 -0.41 5.23
CA ALA A 136 5.29 0.96 5.74
C ALA A 136 4.87 1.09 7.20
N GLY A 137 4.23 0.08 7.76
CA GLY A 137 3.71 0.09 9.12
C GLY A 137 2.28 0.64 9.23
N MET A 138 1.93 1.09 10.42
CA MET A 138 0.59 1.52 10.76
C MET A 138 0.59 2.94 11.36
N THR A 139 -0.33 3.76 10.95
CA THR A 139 -0.65 5.00 11.66
C THR A 139 -1.78 4.73 12.64
N GLY A 140 -1.48 4.79 13.94
CA GLY A 140 -2.46 4.50 14.98
C GLY A 140 -1.83 4.09 16.32
N PRO A 141 -2.63 3.46 17.21
CA PRO A 141 -2.20 3.04 18.54
C PRO A 141 -1.33 1.78 18.46
N HIS A 142 -0.11 1.85 18.99
CA HIS A 142 0.85 0.74 19.00
C HIS A 142 0.86 -0.08 20.32
N ASP A 143 0.31 0.46 21.43
CA ASP A 143 0.03 -0.33 22.63
C ASP A 143 -1.22 -1.19 22.37
N SER A 144 -1.10 -2.15 21.46
CA SER A 144 -2.22 -2.85 20.83
C SER A 144 -1.78 -4.17 20.19
N VAL A 145 -2.73 -4.94 19.70
CA VAL A 145 -2.49 -5.97 18.68
C VAL A 145 -2.95 -5.42 17.35
N ILE A 146 -2.02 -4.91 16.56
CA ILE A 146 -2.24 -4.29 15.24
C ILE A 146 -3.41 -3.28 15.20
N GLY A 147 -3.51 -2.43 16.24
CA GLY A 147 -4.53 -1.39 16.36
C GLY A 147 -5.72 -1.75 17.24
N VAL A 148 -5.90 -3.02 17.61
CA VAL A 148 -7.00 -3.52 18.46
C VAL A 148 -6.54 -3.65 19.91
N GLN A 149 -7.45 -3.43 20.88
CA GLN A 149 -7.20 -3.69 22.31
C GLN A 149 -6.68 -5.11 22.51
N ALA A 150 -5.54 -5.24 23.19
CA ALA A 150 -4.80 -6.49 23.26
C ALA A 150 -5.58 -7.63 23.94
N ASP A 151 -6.32 -7.32 25.00
CA ASP A 151 -7.17 -8.27 25.74
C ASP A 151 -8.25 -8.89 24.85
N LEU A 152 -8.90 -8.08 24.00
CA LEU A 152 -9.92 -8.55 23.06
C LEU A 152 -9.33 -9.43 21.95
N ALA A 153 -8.18 -9.04 21.40
CA ALA A 153 -7.49 -9.83 20.40
C ALA A 153 -7.02 -11.17 20.95
N ILE A 154 -6.41 -11.16 22.14
CA ILE A 154 -5.94 -12.38 22.83
C ILE A 154 -7.12 -13.30 23.20
N ALA A 155 -8.22 -12.73 23.70
CA ALA A 155 -9.41 -13.52 24.04
C ALA A 155 -9.94 -14.28 22.82
N ARG A 156 -10.04 -13.60 21.65
CA ARG A 156 -10.45 -14.24 20.39
C ARG A 156 -9.49 -15.34 19.95
N MET A 157 -8.17 -15.08 20.00
CA MET A 157 -7.15 -16.07 19.60
C MET A 157 -7.15 -17.30 20.50
N ARG A 158 -7.36 -17.13 21.81
CA ARG A 158 -7.38 -18.24 22.78
C ARG A 158 -8.63 -19.09 22.71
N THR A 159 -9.78 -18.50 22.38
CA THR A 159 -11.09 -19.17 22.47
C THR A 159 -11.68 -19.54 21.12
N GLY A 160 -11.23 -18.93 20.03
CA GLY A 160 -11.87 -19.01 18.71
C GLY A 160 -13.26 -18.34 18.64
N MET A 161 -13.78 -17.80 19.75
CA MET A 161 -15.11 -17.20 19.81
C MET A 161 -15.13 -15.80 19.21
N PRO A 162 -16.21 -15.39 18.54
CA PRO A 162 -16.37 -14.03 18.04
C PRO A 162 -16.28 -13.00 19.19
N VAL A 163 -15.41 -12.01 19.02
CA VAL A 163 -15.25 -10.89 19.96
C VAL A 163 -15.41 -9.59 19.15
N ARG A 164 -16.20 -8.65 19.68
CA ARG A 164 -16.32 -7.32 19.08
C ARG A 164 -15.04 -6.51 19.39
N PHE A 165 -14.21 -6.33 18.38
CA PHE A 165 -12.99 -5.54 18.50
C PHE A 165 -13.28 -4.06 18.74
N LYS A 166 -12.41 -3.44 19.55
CA LYS A 166 -12.37 -2.00 19.79
C LYS A 166 -10.97 -1.49 19.47
N PRO A 167 -10.82 -0.28 18.90
CA PRO A 167 -9.52 0.35 18.73
C PRO A 167 -8.84 0.52 20.09
N ALA A 168 -7.53 0.33 20.13
CA ALA A 168 -6.69 0.74 21.26
C ALA A 168 -6.48 2.26 21.25
N GLN A 169 -5.86 2.80 22.31
CA GLN A 169 -5.68 4.26 22.46
C GLN A 169 -4.23 4.66 22.77
N GLY A 170 -3.39 3.74 23.27
CA GLY A 170 -2.05 4.04 23.74
C GLY A 170 -0.98 3.94 22.65
N GLY A 171 0.14 4.67 22.84
CA GLY A 171 1.33 4.58 21.98
C GLY A 171 1.08 5.05 20.56
N VAL A 172 0.34 6.12 20.34
CA VAL A 172 -0.02 6.61 18.99
C VAL A 172 1.23 7.02 18.21
N ARG A 173 1.37 6.47 17.00
CA ARG A 173 2.47 6.78 16.07
C ARG A 173 1.95 6.98 14.67
N ILE A 174 2.72 7.74 13.89
CA ILE A 174 2.66 7.77 12.44
C ILE A 174 3.84 6.94 11.94
N GLU A 175 3.57 5.91 11.17
CA GLU A 175 4.60 5.16 10.44
C GLU A 175 4.35 5.28 8.93
N GLY A 176 5.44 5.26 8.14
CA GLY A 176 5.39 5.45 6.71
C GLY A 176 6.78 5.31 6.08
N ALA A 177 6.90 5.72 4.83
CA ALA A 177 8.17 5.82 4.13
C ALA A 177 8.33 7.19 3.48
N LEU A 178 9.52 7.77 3.57
CA LEU A 178 9.94 8.92 2.79
C LEU A 178 10.72 8.43 1.58
N VAL A 179 10.29 8.84 0.40
CA VAL A 179 10.98 8.54 -0.86
C VAL A 179 11.39 9.85 -1.51
N GLU A 180 12.67 9.98 -1.81
CA GLU A 180 13.20 11.06 -2.61
C GLU A 180 13.43 10.58 -4.05
N CYS A 181 13.08 11.39 -5.03
CA CYS A 181 13.24 11.04 -6.44
C CYS A 181 13.48 12.26 -7.33
N GLU A 182 14.04 12.03 -8.51
CA GLU A 182 14.12 13.00 -9.58
C GLU A 182 12.74 13.10 -10.28
N SER A 183 12.19 14.30 -10.39
CA SER A 183 10.83 14.51 -10.95
C SER A 183 10.73 14.23 -12.44
N ASP A 184 11.80 14.43 -13.20
CA ASP A 184 11.87 14.29 -14.65
C ASP A 184 12.11 12.85 -15.12
N THR A 185 12.75 12.02 -14.30
CA THR A 185 13.04 10.61 -14.61
C THR A 185 12.18 9.64 -13.80
N GLY A 186 11.69 10.06 -12.64
CA GLY A 186 11.04 9.21 -11.65
C GLY A 186 12.02 8.31 -10.89
N ARG A 187 13.33 8.45 -11.08
CA ARG A 187 14.35 7.64 -10.41
C ARG A 187 14.43 8.00 -8.92
N ALA A 188 14.28 7.01 -8.04
CA ALA A 188 14.47 7.23 -6.62
C ALA A 188 15.96 7.45 -6.27
N THR A 189 16.19 8.40 -5.36
CA THR A 189 17.52 8.77 -4.83
C THR A 189 17.64 8.46 -3.34
N GLY A 190 16.51 8.33 -2.63
CA GLY A 190 16.45 7.98 -1.21
C GLY A 190 15.19 7.20 -0.85
N CYS A 191 15.28 6.35 0.20
CA CYS A 191 14.14 5.66 0.79
C CYS A 191 14.42 5.43 2.28
N GLU A 192 13.62 6.05 3.14
CA GLU A 192 13.76 5.95 4.59
C GLU A 192 12.43 5.64 5.27
N PRO A 193 12.42 4.81 6.33
CA PRO A 193 11.23 4.63 7.14
C PRO A 193 10.99 5.88 8.00
N ILE A 194 9.74 6.34 8.05
CA ILE A 194 9.32 7.43 8.95
C ILE A 194 8.64 6.85 10.16
N ARG A 195 9.02 7.33 11.34
CA ARG A 195 8.34 7.02 12.60
C ARG A 195 8.25 8.28 13.45
N VAL A 196 7.03 8.75 13.69
CA VAL A 196 6.75 9.90 14.56
C VAL A 196 5.83 9.44 15.68
N THR A 197 6.26 9.60 16.92
CA THR A 197 5.48 9.28 18.11
C THR A 197 4.78 10.55 18.59
N MET A 198 3.49 10.43 18.86
CA MET A 198 2.75 11.51 19.53
C MET A 198 3.01 11.45 21.03
N SER A 199 3.47 12.55 21.58
CA SER A 199 3.65 12.77 23.03
C SER A 199 2.32 12.97 23.74
#